data_d6ddad3ae89f11e70955ce4bfab405d2
#
_entry.id   d6ddad3ae89f11e70955ce4bfab405d2
#
_cell.length_a   1.000
_cell.length_b   1.000
_cell.length_c   1.000
_cell.angle_alpha   90.00
_cell.angle_beta   90.00
_cell.angle_gamma   90.00
#
_symmetry.space_group_name_H-M   'P 1'
#
loop_
_entity.id
_entity.type
_entity.pdbx_description
1 polymer ?
#
loop_
_entity_poly.entity_id
_entity_poly.type
_entity_poly.pdbx_seq_one_letter_code
_entity_poly.pdbx_strand_id
1 'polypeptide(L)'
;MPMIECTLIKGYEEKTRKLLAERVTDAASSTIGAHPDQVIVTIKEVLSANYMRGRVNRKPATAPTEPEVIVREYLSAMEKRDLEKAKQYLANDFTMIFPGGASFKKIEDLISWSSKRYRHVKKSFENFDTSFKGLNATVYCNGYLEGTWLSGETFSQIRFIDRFSVSDMKITSQSVWNDMGKRLR
;
A
#
# COMPACT_ATOMS: atom_id res chain seq x y z
N MET A 1 -16.32 23.63 -15.50
CA MET A 1 -15.11 23.83 -14.67
C MET A 1 -15.54 23.79 -13.20
N PRO A 2 -15.32 22.68 -12.49
CA PRO A 2 -15.70 22.58 -11.09
C PRO A 2 -14.73 23.37 -10.20
N MET A 3 -15.26 24.03 -9.17
CA MET A 3 -14.47 24.67 -8.11
C MET A 3 -14.83 24.01 -6.78
N ILE A 4 -13.83 23.52 -6.07
CA ILE A 4 -13.98 22.77 -4.82
C ILE A 4 -13.16 23.48 -3.73
N GLU A 5 -13.81 23.85 -2.65
CA GLU A 5 -13.17 24.49 -1.50
C GLU A 5 -13.08 23.50 -0.33
N CYS A 6 -11.87 23.28 0.19
CA CYS A 6 -11.61 22.46 1.37
C CYS A 6 -11.20 23.37 2.52
N THR A 7 -11.92 23.36 3.63
CA THR A 7 -11.54 24.08 4.85
C THR A 7 -10.92 23.11 5.85
N LEU A 8 -9.67 23.37 6.26
CA LEU A 8 -8.90 22.55 7.21
C LEU A 8 -8.53 23.33 8.45
N ILE A 9 -8.37 22.63 9.57
CA ILE A 9 -7.69 23.22 10.74
C ILE A 9 -6.21 23.34 10.39
N LYS A 10 -5.60 24.50 10.62
CA LYS A 10 -4.17 24.73 10.37
C LYS A 10 -3.30 23.75 11.13
N GLY A 11 -2.31 23.17 10.45
CA GLY A 11 -1.32 22.28 11.06
C GLY A 11 -0.96 21.06 10.21
N TYR A 12 -1.58 20.87 9.04
CA TYR A 12 -1.12 19.86 8.08
C TYR A 12 0.07 20.39 7.28
N GLU A 13 1.06 19.52 7.02
CA GLU A 13 2.19 19.84 6.16
C GLU A 13 1.74 20.13 4.72
N GLU A 14 2.54 20.90 4.00
CA GLU A 14 2.26 21.27 2.60
C GLU A 14 2.03 20.03 1.72
N LYS A 15 2.88 18.98 1.86
CA LYS A 15 2.73 17.73 1.11
C LYS A 15 1.37 17.06 1.34
N THR A 16 0.84 17.10 2.57
CA THR A 16 -0.47 16.53 2.90
C THR A 16 -1.60 17.33 2.26
N ARG A 17 -1.50 18.66 2.27
CA ARG A 17 -2.49 19.52 1.63
C ARG A 17 -2.47 19.35 0.11
N LYS A 18 -1.28 19.26 -0.49
CA LYS A 18 -1.10 18.99 -1.92
C LYS A 18 -1.73 17.65 -2.31
N LEU A 19 -1.42 16.58 -1.58
CA LEU A 19 -2.00 15.27 -1.82
C LEU A 19 -3.53 15.26 -1.69
N LEU A 20 -4.10 16.00 -0.73
CA LEU A 20 -5.55 16.16 -0.64
C LEU A 20 -6.12 16.84 -1.90
N ALA A 21 -5.49 17.91 -2.37
CA ALA A 21 -5.94 18.62 -3.56
C ALA A 21 -5.86 17.73 -4.81
N GLU A 22 -4.80 16.97 -4.99
CA GLU A 22 -4.63 15.98 -6.07
C GLU A 22 -5.76 14.95 -6.05
N ARG A 23 -6.01 14.31 -4.90
CA ARG A 23 -7.07 13.30 -4.75
C ARG A 23 -8.47 13.85 -4.97
N VAL A 24 -8.73 15.07 -4.55
CA VAL A 24 -10.02 15.75 -4.81
C VAL A 24 -10.18 16.03 -6.31
N THR A 25 -9.11 16.43 -6.99
CA THR A 25 -9.08 16.59 -8.44
C THR A 25 -9.40 15.28 -9.15
N ASP A 26 -8.72 14.20 -8.78
CA ASP A 26 -8.93 12.86 -9.36
C ASP A 26 -10.36 12.36 -9.13
N ALA A 27 -10.91 12.59 -7.93
CA ALA A 27 -12.30 12.24 -7.62
C ALA A 27 -13.29 13.00 -8.49
N ALA A 28 -13.09 14.30 -8.70
CA ALA A 28 -13.93 15.11 -9.59
C ALA A 28 -13.79 14.63 -11.05
N SER A 29 -12.56 14.43 -11.52
CA SER A 29 -12.30 13.99 -12.90
C SER A 29 -12.92 12.63 -13.19
N SER A 30 -12.75 11.65 -12.31
CA SER A 30 -13.29 10.30 -12.50
C SER A 30 -14.80 10.21 -12.34
N THR A 31 -15.43 11.14 -11.60
CA THR A 31 -16.88 11.09 -11.32
C THR A 31 -17.71 11.87 -12.35
N ILE A 32 -17.27 13.08 -12.73
CA ILE A 32 -18.03 13.96 -13.59
C ILE A 32 -17.36 14.20 -14.96
N GLY A 33 -16.23 13.52 -15.24
CA GLY A 33 -15.53 13.64 -16.53
C GLY A 33 -14.84 14.98 -16.77
N ALA A 34 -14.60 15.78 -15.74
CA ALA A 34 -13.88 17.05 -15.87
C ALA A 34 -12.40 16.77 -16.12
N HIS A 35 -11.81 17.44 -17.14
CA HIS A 35 -10.36 17.34 -17.34
C HIS A 35 -9.61 17.88 -16.11
N PRO A 36 -8.55 17.21 -15.61
CA PRO A 36 -7.84 17.63 -14.39
C PRO A 36 -7.42 19.09 -14.39
N ASP A 37 -6.95 19.62 -15.52
CA ASP A 37 -6.53 21.03 -15.67
C ASP A 37 -7.67 22.04 -15.52
N GLN A 38 -8.92 21.59 -15.55
CA GLN A 38 -10.11 22.41 -15.38
C GLN A 38 -10.71 22.33 -13.98
N VAL A 39 -10.16 21.48 -13.11
CA VAL A 39 -10.61 21.35 -11.73
C VAL A 39 -9.82 22.33 -10.85
N ILE A 40 -10.54 23.23 -10.19
CA ILE A 40 -9.94 24.16 -9.22
C ILE A 40 -10.20 23.63 -7.83
N VAL A 41 -9.11 23.36 -7.07
CA VAL A 41 -9.20 23.01 -5.66
C VAL A 41 -8.49 24.08 -4.84
N THR A 42 -9.22 24.69 -3.90
CA THR A 42 -8.69 25.67 -2.96
C THR A 42 -8.70 25.11 -1.55
N ILE A 43 -7.62 25.35 -0.78
CA ILE A 43 -7.54 24.94 0.61
C ILE A 43 -7.46 26.18 1.49
N LYS A 44 -8.43 26.33 2.36
CA LYS A 44 -8.49 27.33 3.41
C LYS A 44 -8.02 26.73 4.73
N GLU A 45 -7.08 27.35 5.41
CA GLU A 45 -6.67 26.95 6.76
C GLU A 45 -7.28 27.90 7.81
N VAL A 46 -7.93 27.34 8.82
CA VAL A 46 -8.46 28.07 9.98
C VAL A 46 -7.67 27.71 11.23
N LEU A 47 -7.42 28.69 12.09
CA LEU A 47 -6.78 28.44 13.38
C LEU A 47 -7.66 27.53 14.24
N SER A 48 -7.05 26.67 15.07
CA SER A 48 -7.76 25.79 16.00
C SER A 48 -8.68 26.58 16.94
N ALA A 49 -8.30 27.78 17.35
CA ALA A 49 -9.13 28.68 18.16
C ALA A 49 -10.42 29.13 17.46
N ASN A 50 -10.43 29.15 16.12
CA ASN A 50 -11.56 29.55 15.29
C ASN A 50 -12.35 28.36 14.73
N TYR A 51 -12.01 27.13 15.14
CA TYR A 51 -12.70 25.92 14.72
C TYR A 51 -13.26 25.17 15.91
N MET A 52 -14.56 25.02 15.96
CA MET A 52 -15.26 24.34 17.05
C MET A 52 -16.24 23.32 16.51
N ARG A 53 -16.25 22.13 17.07
CA ARG A 53 -17.24 21.09 16.79
C ARG A 53 -17.82 20.55 18.09
N GLY A 54 -19.15 20.62 18.25
CA GLY A 54 -19.82 20.19 19.47
C GLY A 54 -19.39 20.99 20.70
N ARG A 55 -19.22 22.33 20.56
CA ARG A 55 -18.76 23.27 21.62
C ARG A 55 -17.32 23.02 22.12
N VAL A 56 -16.52 22.26 21.36
CA VAL A 56 -15.12 21.96 21.71
C VAL A 56 -14.21 22.35 20.55
N ASN A 57 -13.20 23.18 20.84
CA ASN A 57 -12.15 23.47 19.87
C ASN A 57 -11.43 22.18 19.48
N ARG A 58 -11.08 22.05 18.20
CA ARG A 58 -10.42 20.86 17.66
C ARG A 58 -9.03 21.20 17.15
N LYS A 59 -8.16 20.22 17.22
CA LYS A 59 -6.83 20.24 16.60
C LYS A 59 -6.85 19.39 15.33
N PRO A 60 -5.93 19.62 14.38
CA PRO A 60 -5.81 18.75 13.23
C PRO A 60 -5.43 17.32 13.69
N ALA A 61 -5.99 16.33 13.04
CA ALA A 61 -5.55 14.94 13.23
C ALA A 61 -4.18 14.73 12.57
N THR A 62 -3.42 13.75 13.05
CA THR A 62 -2.21 13.31 12.37
C THR A 62 -2.60 12.66 11.03
N ALA A 63 -1.96 13.08 9.95
CA ALA A 63 -2.14 12.42 8.66
C ALA A 63 -1.65 10.96 8.73
N PRO A 64 -2.40 9.98 8.20
CA PRO A 64 -1.96 8.60 8.20
C PRO A 64 -0.75 8.42 7.27
N THR A 65 0.07 7.41 7.56
CA THR A 65 1.10 6.97 6.61
C THR A 65 0.44 6.40 5.36
N GLU A 66 0.96 6.75 4.20
CA GLU A 66 0.46 6.24 2.91
C GLU A 66 0.55 4.71 2.87
N PRO A 67 -0.52 4.02 2.44
CA PRO A 67 -0.56 2.55 2.39
C PRO A 67 0.55 1.95 1.53
N GLU A 68 0.92 2.60 0.44
CA GLU A 68 2.04 2.18 -0.41
C GLU A 68 3.36 2.18 0.36
N VAL A 69 3.61 3.20 1.19
CA VAL A 69 4.83 3.28 2.02
C VAL A 69 4.88 2.12 3.00
N ILE A 70 3.75 1.80 3.64
CA ILE A 70 3.65 0.66 4.57
C ILE A 70 4.00 -0.65 3.87
N VAL A 71 3.45 -0.88 2.67
CA VAL A 71 3.70 -2.09 1.88
C VAL A 71 5.16 -2.16 1.42
N ARG A 72 5.74 -1.06 0.94
CA ARG A 72 7.15 -1.00 0.51
C ARG A 72 8.11 -1.33 1.66
N GLU A 73 7.87 -0.75 2.83
CA GLU A 73 8.70 -1.00 4.02
C GLU A 73 8.57 -2.45 4.49
N TYR A 74 7.36 -3.03 4.49
CA TYR A 74 7.15 -4.45 4.76
C TYR A 74 7.93 -5.33 3.79
N LEU A 75 7.79 -5.09 2.49
CA LEU A 75 8.48 -5.90 1.46
C LEU A 75 10.01 -5.76 1.56
N SER A 76 10.52 -4.56 1.84
CA SER A 76 11.94 -4.32 2.07
C SER A 76 12.46 -5.08 3.31
N ALA A 77 11.70 -5.09 4.40
CA ALA A 77 12.04 -5.85 5.59
C ALA A 77 12.05 -7.37 5.32
N MET A 78 11.06 -7.87 4.57
CA MET A 78 11.00 -9.28 4.16
C MET A 78 12.18 -9.68 3.27
N GLU A 79 12.57 -8.84 2.33
CA GLU A 79 13.74 -9.09 1.46
C GLU A 79 15.04 -9.18 2.27
N LYS A 80 15.20 -8.28 3.24
CA LYS A 80 16.36 -8.24 4.16
C LYS A 80 16.32 -9.33 5.26
N ARG A 81 15.23 -10.10 5.35
CA ARG A 81 14.98 -11.06 6.43
C ARG A 81 14.92 -10.43 7.83
N ASP A 82 14.61 -9.15 7.90
CA ASP A 82 14.34 -8.45 9.16
C ASP A 82 12.87 -8.69 9.57
N LEU A 83 12.64 -9.88 10.17
CA LEU A 83 11.28 -10.34 10.47
C LEU A 83 10.63 -9.51 11.59
N GLU A 84 11.41 -9.03 12.54
CA GLU A 84 10.89 -8.22 13.63
C GLU A 84 10.38 -6.86 13.10
N LYS A 85 11.13 -6.26 12.17
CA LYS A 85 10.65 -5.06 11.47
C LYS A 85 9.43 -5.37 10.60
N ALA A 86 9.44 -6.48 9.85
CA ALA A 86 8.32 -6.87 8.98
C ALA A 86 7.01 -7.02 9.78
N LYS A 87 7.06 -7.68 10.95
CA LYS A 87 5.89 -7.86 11.84
C LYS A 87 5.26 -6.55 12.28
N GLN A 88 6.04 -5.47 12.41
CA GLN A 88 5.53 -4.17 12.84
C GLN A 88 4.51 -3.58 11.85
N TYR A 89 4.51 -4.01 10.60
CA TYR A 89 3.57 -3.56 9.59
C TYR A 89 2.31 -4.44 9.49
N LEU A 90 2.27 -5.59 10.18
CA LEU A 90 1.17 -6.56 10.09
C LEU A 90 0.13 -6.33 11.18
N ALA A 91 -1.13 -6.59 10.85
CA ALA A 91 -2.21 -6.69 11.82
C ALA A 91 -2.13 -8.03 12.59
N ASN A 92 -2.74 -8.09 13.78
CA ASN A 92 -2.72 -9.30 14.61
C ASN A 92 -3.40 -10.51 13.93
N ASP A 93 -4.40 -10.24 13.11
CA ASP A 93 -5.18 -11.23 12.35
C ASP A 93 -4.71 -11.38 10.89
N PHE A 94 -3.50 -10.93 10.60
CA PHE A 94 -2.91 -10.99 9.25
C PHE A 94 -2.98 -12.38 8.64
N THR A 95 -3.31 -12.42 7.36
CA THR A 95 -3.30 -13.64 6.55
C THR A 95 -2.62 -13.42 5.21
N MET A 96 -1.98 -14.46 4.67
CA MET A 96 -1.42 -14.41 3.34
C MET A 96 -1.72 -15.69 2.55
N ILE A 97 -1.93 -15.52 1.24
CA ILE A 97 -2.22 -16.60 0.30
C ILE A 97 -1.24 -16.54 -0.85
N PHE A 98 -0.60 -17.66 -1.12
CA PHE A 98 0.39 -17.84 -2.18
C PHE A 98 -0.13 -18.76 -3.29
N PRO A 99 0.54 -18.80 -4.47
CA PRO A 99 0.15 -19.65 -5.58
C PRO A 99 -0.02 -21.12 -5.17
N GLY A 100 -1.09 -21.75 -5.68
CA GLY A 100 -1.47 -23.11 -5.28
C GLY A 100 -2.34 -23.19 -4.01
N GLY A 101 -2.78 -22.01 -3.49
CA GLY A 101 -3.66 -21.95 -2.31
C GLY A 101 -2.94 -22.10 -0.97
N ALA A 102 -1.60 -22.09 -0.95
CA ALA A 102 -0.84 -22.11 0.30
C ALA A 102 -1.15 -20.87 1.13
N SER A 103 -1.64 -21.07 2.36
CA SER A 103 -2.07 -19.99 3.25
C SER A 103 -1.28 -19.99 4.55
N PHE A 104 -0.89 -18.81 5.02
CA PHE A 104 -0.10 -18.64 6.23
C PHE A 104 -0.63 -17.46 7.05
N LYS A 105 -0.50 -17.55 8.38
CA LYS A 105 -0.76 -16.46 9.34
C LYS A 105 0.51 -15.89 9.95
N LYS A 106 1.65 -16.58 9.76
CA LYS A 106 2.96 -16.17 10.26
C LYS A 106 3.97 -16.12 9.13
N ILE A 107 4.83 -15.11 9.14
CA ILE A 107 5.87 -14.96 8.11
C ILE A 107 6.94 -16.05 8.21
N GLU A 108 7.16 -16.61 9.41
CA GLU A 108 8.07 -17.75 9.62
C GLU A 108 7.60 -19.00 8.87
N ASP A 109 6.29 -19.27 8.85
CA ASP A 109 5.71 -20.41 8.14
C ASP A 109 5.90 -20.25 6.61
N LEU A 110 5.72 -19.01 6.11
CA LEU A 110 6.03 -18.69 4.71
C LEU A 110 7.50 -18.96 4.39
N ILE A 111 8.43 -18.53 5.24
CA ILE A 111 9.87 -18.74 5.03
C ILE A 111 10.20 -20.22 5.01
N SER A 112 9.67 -21.00 5.97
CA SER A 112 9.84 -22.46 6.02
C SER A 112 9.30 -23.16 4.79
N TRP A 113 8.13 -22.69 4.27
CA TRP A 113 7.56 -23.22 3.03
C TRP A 113 8.40 -22.86 1.81
N SER A 114 8.87 -21.61 1.72
CA SER A 114 9.62 -21.10 0.58
C SER A 114 11.03 -21.69 0.48
N SER A 115 11.68 -21.99 1.60
CA SER A 115 13.01 -22.59 1.64
C SER A 115 13.08 -24.01 1.02
N LYS A 116 11.93 -24.68 0.89
CA LYS A 116 11.79 -25.98 0.19
C LYS A 116 11.56 -25.85 -1.32
N ARG A 117 11.53 -24.63 -1.86
CA ARG A 117 11.22 -24.35 -3.27
C ARG A 117 12.37 -23.68 -4.00
N TYR A 118 13.03 -22.72 -3.36
CA TYR A 118 14.15 -21.96 -3.93
C TYR A 118 15.16 -21.56 -2.85
N ARG A 119 16.40 -21.35 -3.26
CA ARG A 119 17.47 -20.84 -2.39
C ARG A 119 17.31 -19.35 -2.13
N HIS A 120 16.95 -18.61 -3.17
CA HIS A 120 16.83 -17.16 -3.16
C HIS A 120 15.77 -16.71 -4.16
N VAL A 121 15.01 -15.68 -3.79
CA VAL A 121 14.11 -14.97 -4.71
C VAL A 121 14.16 -13.47 -4.38
N LYS A 122 14.21 -12.66 -5.42
CA LYS A 122 14.18 -11.21 -5.36
C LYS A 122 13.04 -10.69 -6.23
N LYS A 123 12.43 -9.57 -5.81
CA LYS A 123 11.38 -8.86 -6.55
C LYS A 123 11.94 -7.60 -7.17
N SER A 124 11.71 -7.40 -8.46
CA SER A 124 11.88 -6.12 -9.14
C SER A 124 10.50 -5.55 -9.40
N PHE A 125 10.20 -4.39 -8.80
CA PHE A 125 8.88 -3.76 -8.88
C PHE A 125 8.83 -2.82 -10.08
N GLU A 126 7.77 -2.91 -10.88
CA GLU A 126 7.47 -1.97 -11.96
C GLU A 126 6.50 -0.89 -11.49
N ASN A 127 5.43 -1.28 -10.79
CA ASN A 127 4.39 -0.36 -10.40
C ASN A 127 3.79 -0.70 -9.04
N PHE A 128 3.20 0.35 -8.41
CA PHE A 128 2.34 0.26 -7.23
C PHE A 128 1.09 1.08 -7.49
N ASP A 129 -0.07 0.46 -7.31
CA ASP A 129 -1.37 1.10 -7.44
C ASP A 129 -2.14 0.99 -6.14
N THR A 130 -2.67 2.12 -5.66
CA THR A 130 -3.43 2.16 -4.42
C THR A 130 -4.87 2.60 -4.68
N SER A 131 -5.81 1.82 -4.19
CA SER A 131 -7.25 2.14 -4.19
C SER A 131 -7.74 2.31 -2.77
N PHE A 132 -8.59 3.32 -2.52
CA PHE A 132 -9.11 3.64 -1.20
C PHE A 132 -10.62 3.37 -1.10
N LYS A 133 -11.03 2.88 0.08
CA LYS A 133 -12.44 2.80 0.48
C LYS A 133 -12.55 3.28 1.93
N GLY A 134 -12.83 4.58 2.11
CA GLY A 134 -12.72 5.24 3.41
C GLY A 134 -11.28 5.24 3.93
N LEU A 135 -11.06 4.73 5.13
CA LEU A 135 -9.73 4.59 5.72
C LEU A 135 -9.02 3.27 5.34
N ASN A 136 -9.72 2.36 4.66
CA ASN A 136 -9.14 1.13 4.17
C ASN A 136 -8.53 1.35 2.78
N ALA A 137 -7.44 0.66 2.51
CA ALA A 137 -6.80 0.70 1.21
C ALA A 137 -6.50 -0.70 0.69
N THR A 138 -6.47 -0.82 -0.63
CA THR A 138 -5.89 -1.96 -1.33
C THR A 138 -4.70 -1.47 -2.13
N VAL A 139 -3.53 -2.07 -1.88
CA VAL A 139 -2.31 -1.80 -2.63
C VAL A 139 -2.00 -2.99 -3.52
N TYR A 140 -1.85 -2.76 -4.81
CA TYR A 140 -1.31 -3.73 -5.74
C TYR A 140 0.13 -3.37 -6.06
N CYS A 141 0.99 -4.37 -6.20
CA CYS A 141 2.30 -4.18 -6.80
C CYS A 141 2.60 -5.34 -7.76
N ASN A 142 3.24 -5.01 -8.85
CA ASN A 142 3.61 -5.98 -9.88
C ASN A 142 5.05 -5.78 -10.35
N GLY A 143 5.55 -6.77 -11.07
CA GLY A 143 6.90 -6.75 -11.64
C GLY A 143 7.40 -8.16 -11.92
N TYR A 144 8.68 -8.38 -11.69
CA TYR A 144 9.34 -9.64 -12.01
C TYR A 144 10.06 -10.24 -10.82
N LEU A 145 10.07 -11.57 -10.78
CA LEU A 145 10.87 -12.36 -9.86
C LEU A 145 12.12 -12.86 -10.57
N GLU A 146 13.23 -12.84 -9.86
CA GLU A 146 14.49 -13.50 -10.20
C GLU A 146 15.02 -14.28 -9.01
N GLY A 147 15.83 -15.29 -9.24
CA GLY A 147 16.37 -16.08 -8.14
C GLY A 147 17.07 -17.36 -8.56
N THR A 148 17.19 -18.27 -7.59
CA THR A 148 17.89 -19.55 -7.77
C THR A 148 17.07 -20.68 -7.16
N TRP A 149 16.76 -21.70 -7.96
CA TRP A 149 16.11 -22.92 -7.51
C TRP A 149 17.01 -23.73 -6.55
N LEU A 150 16.44 -24.72 -5.86
CA LEU A 150 17.22 -25.63 -5.03
C LEU A 150 18.26 -26.42 -5.83
N SER A 151 17.99 -26.71 -7.11
CA SER A 151 18.95 -27.34 -8.04
C SER A 151 20.21 -26.51 -8.29
N GLY A 152 20.16 -25.19 -8.03
CA GLY A 152 21.23 -24.25 -8.38
C GLY A 152 20.98 -23.51 -9.70
N GLU A 153 19.97 -23.92 -10.48
CA GLU A 153 19.57 -23.24 -11.70
C GLU A 153 18.97 -21.87 -11.39
N THR A 154 19.31 -20.85 -12.17
CA THR A 154 18.75 -19.50 -12.03
C THR A 154 17.46 -19.33 -12.80
N PHE A 155 16.59 -18.44 -12.31
CA PHE A 155 15.40 -18.01 -13.02
C PHE A 155 15.28 -16.49 -13.01
N SER A 156 14.66 -15.93 -14.02
CA SER A 156 14.37 -14.50 -14.14
C SER A 156 13.10 -14.26 -14.97
N GLN A 157 12.64 -13.01 -15.02
CA GLN A 157 11.49 -12.59 -15.82
C GLN A 157 10.20 -13.37 -15.52
N ILE A 158 10.01 -13.81 -14.27
CA ILE A 158 8.77 -14.43 -13.83
C ILE A 158 7.85 -13.33 -13.33
N ARG A 159 6.74 -13.09 -14.03
CA ARG A 159 5.78 -12.05 -13.63
C ARG A 159 5.14 -12.39 -12.31
N PHE A 160 4.91 -11.37 -11.51
CA PHE A 160 4.11 -11.46 -10.29
C PHE A 160 3.18 -10.26 -10.14
N ILE A 161 2.14 -10.47 -9.36
CA ILE A 161 1.30 -9.42 -8.78
C ILE A 161 1.00 -9.81 -7.33
N ASP A 162 1.20 -8.86 -6.42
CA ASP A 162 0.77 -8.97 -5.03
C ASP A 162 -0.36 -7.97 -4.78
N ARG A 163 -1.33 -8.38 -3.99
CA ARG A 163 -2.41 -7.54 -3.48
C ARG A 163 -2.34 -7.51 -1.96
N PHE A 164 -2.32 -6.31 -1.41
CA PHE A 164 -2.35 -6.07 0.02
C PHE A 164 -3.63 -5.36 0.42
N SER A 165 -4.26 -5.78 1.52
CA SER A 165 -5.28 -4.97 2.21
C SER A 165 -4.62 -4.27 3.39
N VAL A 166 -4.86 -2.96 3.51
CA VAL A 166 -4.32 -2.12 4.58
C VAL A 166 -5.48 -1.46 5.32
N SER A 167 -5.52 -1.59 6.64
CA SER A 167 -6.47 -0.94 7.54
C SER A 167 -5.73 -0.50 8.81
N ASP A 168 -6.08 0.65 9.36
CA ASP A 168 -5.45 1.20 10.57
C ASP A 168 -3.92 1.20 10.53
N MET A 169 -3.37 1.57 9.36
CA MET A 169 -1.92 1.61 9.08
C MET A 169 -1.22 0.24 9.24
N LYS A 170 -1.96 -0.86 9.13
CA LYS A 170 -1.46 -2.24 9.17
C LYS A 170 -1.92 -3.03 7.97
N ILE A 171 -1.07 -3.94 7.51
CA ILE A 171 -1.42 -4.92 6.47
C ILE A 171 -2.26 -6.02 7.12
N THR A 172 -3.49 -6.19 6.65
CA THR A 172 -4.42 -7.22 7.14
C THR A 172 -4.40 -8.48 6.29
N SER A 173 -4.06 -8.34 5.00
CA SER A 173 -3.93 -9.51 4.13
C SER A 173 -2.95 -9.27 2.98
N GLN A 174 -2.35 -10.37 2.50
CA GLN A 174 -1.55 -10.42 1.28
C GLN A 174 -2.03 -11.57 0.41
N SER A 175 -2.22 -11.33 -0.87
CA SER A 175 -2.46 -12.37 -1.87
C SER A 175 -1.42 -12.25 -2.98
N VAL A 176 -0.83 -13.37 -3.38
CA VAL A 176 0.29 -13.43 -4.33
C VAL A 176 -0.09 -14.28 -5.53
N TRP A 177 0.13 -13.76 -6.72
CA TRP A 177 0.03 -14.49 -7.98
C TRP A 177 1.34 -14.38 -8.75
N ASN A 178 1.78 -15.46 -9.36
CA ASN A 178 2.96 -15.45 -10.23
C ASN A 178 2.97 -16.62 -11.22
N ASP A 179 3.84 -16.51 -12.22
CA ASP A 179 3.99 -17.51 -13.28
C ASP A 179 5.00 -18.65 -12.91
N MET A 180 5.45 -18.75 -11.67
CA MET A 180 6.39 -19.79 -11.24
C MET A 180 5.91 -21.23 -11.51
N GLY A 181 4.60 -21.47 -11.38
CA GLY A 181 3.99 -22.77 -11.57
C GLY A 181 4.14 -23.35 -12.99
N LYS A 182 4.41 -22.51 -13.98
CA LYS A 182 4.65 -22.95 -15.37
C LYS A 182 6.05 -23.57 -15.57
N ARG A 183 6.99 -23.31 -14.66
CA ARG A 183 8.38 -23.79 -14.74
C ARG A 183 8.72 -24.94 -13.76
N LEU A 184 7.72 -25.35 -12.96
CA LEU A 184 7.85 -26.47 -12.01
C LEU A 184 7.38 -27.81 -12.60
N ARG A 185 7.15 -27.87 -13.93
CA ARG A 185 6.75 -29.08 -14.68
C ARG A 185 7.93 -29.66 -15.41
#